data_2301fb50c85d792e7a7952c35ae74266
#
_entry.id   2301fb50c85d792e7a7952c35ae74266
#
_cell.length_a   1.000
_cell.length_b   1.000
_cell.length_c   1.000
_cell.angle_alpha   90.00
_cell.angle_beta   90.00
_cell.angle_gamma   90.00
#
_symmetry.space_group_name_H-M   'P 1'
#
loop_
_entity.id
_entity.type
_entity.pdbx_description
1 polymer ?
#
loop_
_entity_poly.entity_id
_entity_poly.type
_entity_poly.pdbx_seq_one_letter_code
_entity_poly.pdbx_strand_id
1 'polypeptide(L)'
;MKINIVIGFLILCLTGVSSAELVDRILAVVNNDIVTLSEFNKTYEKLAMQIQASDYTAEQQRELLTNLNTQVMDTLIKETLTEQQAKTFQIEIDDKEIDDAINDIQEKHHYTKDEFDQILQMQGSSINEYREHIRKQKLQSQLVGIMVQSKVVITDDDIKAYYDSHLEEYQPKTTYHLRTIIKRLVSDQTRSEMDKALAEINTGTSFEEAAKKYSEPPFNEGGLLGSYTLDQLSIQIQNAIRDLQSGTCSPVLQTDQGLQILFVEKITQEGGQSLEEASNDIKQLLYQTKMEQRYHAWIDDLKKKSHIKIID
;
A
#
# COMPACT_ATOMS: atom_id res chain seq x y z
N MET A 1 73.03 -1.39 71.35
CA MET A 1 72.08 -2.25 70.58
C MET A 1 71.20 -1.32 69.73
N LYS A 2 71.51 -1.21 68.44
CA LYS A 2 70.87 -0.26 67.48
C LYS A 2 69.81 -1.00 66.69
N ILE A 3 68.55 -0.60 66.84
CA ILE A 3 67.41 -1.14 66.06
C ILE A 3 67.22 -0.24 64.85
N ASN A 4 67.45 -0.77 63.64
CA ASN A 4 67.17 -0.07 62.43
C ASN A 4 65.72 -0.36 62.03
N ILE A 5 64.88 0.67 61.96
CA ILE A 5 63.53 0.62 61.43
C ILE A 5 63.63 0.94 59.95
N VAL A 6 63.32 -0.05 59.06
CA VAL A 6 63.18 0.12 57.62
C VAL A 6 61.74 0.47 57.38
N ILE A 7 61.48 1.72 56.92
CA ILE A 7 60.19 2.19 56.47
C ILE A 7 60.05 1.81 55.00
N GLY A 8 59.23 0.80 54.73
CA GLY A 8 58.85 0.42 53.36
C GLY A 8 57.84 1.41 52.82
N PHE A 9 58.24 2.15 51.78
CA PHE A 9 57.42 3.08 51.04
C PHE A 9 56.53 2.29 50.04
N LEU A 10 55.27 2.07 50.38
CA LEU A 10 54.27 1.41 49.48
C LEU A 10 53.78 2.41 48.43
N ILE A 11 54.31 2.36 47.19
CA ILE A 11 53.82 3.14 46.09
C ILE A 11 52.53 2.51 45.59
N LEU A 12 51.40 3.12 45.94
CA LEU A 12 50.06 2.77 45.39
C LEU A 12 49.93 3.32 43.99
N CYS A 13 50.16 2.49 42.97
CA CYS A 13 49.86 2.84 41.58
C CYS A 13 48.33 2.96 41.42
N LEU A 14 47.82 4.18 41.44
CA LEU A 14 46.48 4.50 40.92
C LEU A 14 46.49 4.28 39.41
N THR A 15 46.07 3.11 38.96
CA THR A 15 45.68 2.91 37.58
C THR A 15 44.36 3.66 37.35
N GLY A 16 44.45 4.85 36.82
CA GLY A 16 43.30 5.57 36.33
C GLY A 16 42.62 4.72 35.25
N VAL A 17 41.40 4.24 35.52
CA VAL A 17 40.54 3.66 34.53
C VAL A 17 40.18 4.81 33.57
N SER A 18 40.92 4.93 32.48
CA SER A 18 40.54 5.81 31.39
C SER A 18 39.26 5.21 30.81
N SER A 19 38.12 5.80 31.13
CA SER A 19 36.89 5.55 30.38
C SER A 19 37.18 6.00 28.97
N ALA A 20 37.42 5.05 28.06
CA ALA A 20 37.44 5.33 26.64
C ALA A 20 36.01 5.81 26.28
N GLU A 21 35.86 7.11 26.11
CA GLU A 21 34.67 7.70 25.54
C GLU A 21 34.48 7.04 24.17
N LEU A 22 33.41 6.27 24.03
CA LEU A 22 33.12 5.57 22.78
C LEU A 22 32.82 6.67 21.74
N VAL A 23 33.84 7.05 20.95
CA VAL A 23 33.66 8.01 19.85
C VAL A 23 32.80 7.30 18.80
N ASP A 24 31.57 7.75 18.62
CA ASP A 24 30.66 7.18 17.65
C ASP A 24 31.22 7.41 16.21
N ARG A 25 31.14 6.38 15.37
CA ARG A 25 31.65 6.44 13.99
C ARG A 25 30.72 7.29 13.13
N ILE A 26 31.27 8.26 12.43
CA ILE A 26 30.53 9.06 11.45
C ILE A 26 30.35 8.27 10.16
N LEU A 27 29.10 8.13 9.70
CA LEU A 27 28.75 7.48 8.45
C LEU A 27 28.42 8.44 7.33
N ALA A 28 27.90 9.63 7.64
CA ALA A 28 27.71 10.68 6.65
C ALA A 28 27.87 12.07 7.29
N VAL A 29 28.26 13.04 6.43
CA VAL A 29 28.23 14.47 6.75
C VAL A 29 27.17 15.11 5.86
N VAL A 30 26.24 15.84 6.48
CA VAL A 30 25.14 16.53 5.82
C VAL A 30 25.18 18.01 6.20
N ASN A 31 25.78 18.83 5.35
CA ASN A 31 26.12 20.23 5.64
C ASN A 31 27.01 20.34 6.91
N ASN A 32 26.45 20.86 8.01
CA ASN A 32 27.16 21.02 9.28
C ASN A 32 26.82 19.92 10.32
N ASP A 33 25.93 19.00 9.97
CA ASP A 33 25.50 17.90 10.86
C ASP A 33 26.09 16.57 10.38
N ILE A 34 26.10 15.58 11.27
CA ILE A 34 26.62 14.23 11.00
C ILE A 34 25.55 13.17 11.23
N VAL A 35 25.65 12.10 10.47
CA VAL A 35 24.91 10.85 10.72
C VAL A 35 25.88 9.84 11.30
N THR A 36 25.56 9.27 12.45
CA THR A 36 26.43 8.37 13.20
C THR A 36 26.06 6.90 13.01
N LEU A 37 27.01 6.01 13.31
CA LEU A 37 26.78 4.55 13.29
C LEU A 37 25.72 4.13 14.33
N SER A 38 25.68 4.80 15.48
CA SER A 38 24.70 4.54 16.54
C SER A 38 23.27 4.82 16.05
N GLU A 39 23.05 5.97 15.43
CA GLU A 39 21.75 6.34 14.84
C GLU A 39 21.35 5.38 13.73
N PHE A 40 22.32 5.02 12.87
CA PHE A 40 22.10 4.07 11.80
C PHE A 40 21.66 2.70 12.34
N ASN A 41 22.40 2.14 13.29
CA ASN A 41 22.08 0.84 13.86
C ASN A 41 20.71 0.83 14.55
N LYS A 42 20.40 1.87 15.33
CA LYS A 42 19.08 2.00 16.00
C LYS A 42 17.93 1.99 14.99
N THR A 43 18.09 2.72 13.89
CA THR A 43 17.06 2.78 12.81
C THR A 43 17.00 1.47 12.04
N TYR A 44 18.16 0.88 11.72
CA TYR A 44 18.26 -0.40 11.00
C TYR A 44 17.59 -1.53 11.79
N GLU A 45 17.93 -1.70 13.06
CA GLU A 45 17.37 -2.75 13.91
C GLU A 45 15.85 -2.65 14.02
N LYS A 46 15.33 -1.43 14.23
CA LYS A 46 13.88 -1.19 14.28
C LYS A 46 13.18 -1.63 13.00
N LEU A 47 13.69 -1.23 11.83
CA LEU A 47 13.10 -1.57 10.53
C LEU A 47 13.28 -3.05 10.19
N ALA A 48 14.44 -3.64 10.51
CA ALA A 48 14.69 -5.06 10.31
C ALA A 48 13.73 -5.94 11.14
N MET A 49 13.47 -5.57 12.41
CA MET A 49 12.48 -6.24 13.25
C MET A 49 11.07 -6.14 12.67
N GLN A 50 10.68 -4.97 12.14
CA GLN A 50 9.38 -4.78 11.50
C GLN A 50 9.22 -5.66 10.25
N ILE A 51 10.26 -5.75 9.40
CA ILE A 51 10.26 -6.62 8.22
C ILE A 51 10.13 -8.08 8.63
N GLN A 52 10.86 -8.51 9.68
CA GLN A 52 10.81 -9.90 10.17
C GLN A 52 9.47 -10.27 10.82
N ALA A 53 8.81 -9.30 11.46
CA ALA A 53 7.51 -9.48 12.10
C ALA A 53 6.31 -9.39 11.13
N SER A 54 6.55 -9.02 9.86
CA SER A 54 5.51 -8.90 8.83
C SER A 54 5.22 -10.24 8.16
N ASP A 55 4.00 -10.38 7.60
CA ASP A 55 3.56 -11.58 6.87
C ASP A 55 4.18 -11.72 5.46
N TYR A 56 5.37 -11.17 5.26
CA TYR A 56 6.11 -11.32 4.01
C TYR A 56 6.68 -12.73 3.85
N THR A 57 6.76 -13.20 2.60
CA THR A 57 7.48 -14.45 2.28
C THR A 57 8.98 -14.30 2.59
N ALA A 58 9.68 -15.41 2.81
CA ALA A 58 11.11 -15.39 3.07
C ALA A 58 11.93 -14.71 1.94
N GLU A 59 11.46 -14.79 0.69
CA GLU A 59 12.09 -14.14 -0.45
C GLU A 59 11.90 -12.62 -0.41
N GLN A 60 10.69 -12.15 -0.15
CA GLN A 60 10.37 -10.73 0.03
C GLN A 60 11.14 -10.12 1.20
N GLN A 61 11.21 -10.82 2.36
CA GLN A 61 12.01 -10.37 3.51
C GLN A 61 13.49 -10.22 3.15
N ARG A 62 14.07 -11.17 2.41
CA ARG A 62 15.46 -11.10 1.97
C ARG A 62 15.71 -9.92 1.04
N GLU A 63 14.83 -9.67 0.08
CA GLU A 63 14.94 -8.53 -0.83
C GLU A 63 14.87 -7.20 -0.07
N LEU A 64 13.91 -7.04 0.85
CA LEU A 64 13.76 -5.85 1.69
C LEU A 64 15.00 -5.62 2.55
N LEU A 65 15.53 -6.65 3.20
CA LEU A 65 16.73 -6.55 4.04
C LEU A 65 18.00 -6.24 3.23
N THR A 66 18.09 -6.71 1.98
CA THR A 66 19.23 -6.41 1.11
C THR A 66 19.34 -4.91 0.82
N ASN A 67 18.22 -4.23 0.65
CA ASN A 67 18.16 -2.80 0.34
C ASN A 67 18.10 -1.91 1.59
N LEU A 68 17.96 -2.51 2.78
CA LEU A 68 17.68 -1.79 4.01
C LEU A 68 18.79 -0.80 4.37
N ASN A 69 20.05 -1.14 4.17
CA ASN A 69 21.19 -0.27 4.46
C ASN A 69 21.07 1.08 3.71
N THR A 70 20.78 1.00 2.41
CA THR A 70 20.62 2.21 1.57
C THR A 70 19.40 3.01 1.99
N GLN A 71 18.30 2.34 2.33
CA GLN A 71 17.06 3.00 2.77
C GLN A 71 17.24 3.70 4.11
N VAL A 72 17.91 3.08 5.08
CA VAL A 72 18.20 3.68 6.39
C VAL A 72 19.08 4.91 6.23
N MET A 73 20.16 4.82 5.45
CA MET A 73 21.04 5.97 5.19
C MET A 73 20.27 7.12 4.54
N ASP A 74 19.47 6.84 3.52
CA ASP A 74 18.65 7.85 2.84
C ASP A 74 17.62 8.49 3.77
N THR A 75 17.03 7.70 4.67
CA THR A 75 16.08 8.18 5.68
C THR A 75 16.76 9.13 6.66
N LEU A 76 17.93 8.77 7.21
CA LEU A 76 18.66 9.60 8.15
C LEU A 76 19.14 10.92 7.50
N ILE A 77 19.61 10.86 6.25
CA ILE A 77 19.96 12.07 5.49
C ILE A 77 18.73 12.98 5.31
N LYS A 78 17.56 12.43 4.95
CA LYS A 78 16.32 13.20 4.82
C LYS A 78 15.89 13.82 6.15
N GLU A 79 15.96 13.07 7.24
CA GLU A 79 15.64 13.57 8.59
C GLU A 79 16.56 14.73 8.96
N THR A 80 17.87 14.60 8.77
CA THR A 80 18.85 15.66 9.04
C THR A 80 18.57 16.92 8.22
N LEU A 81 18.31 16.77 6.91
CA LEU A 81 17.97 17.91 6.05
C LEU A 81 16.68 18.59 6.46
N THR A 82 15.68 17.81 6.86
CA THR A 82 14.38 18.30 7.34
C THR A 82 14.54 19.08 8.65
N GLU A 83 15.32 18.58 9.60
CA GLU A 83 15.63 19.27 10.85
C GLU A 83 16.38 20.59 10.61
N GLN A 84 17.35 20.61 9.69
CA GLN A 84 18.05 21.84 9.32
C GLN A 84 17.10 22.88 8.69
N GLN A 85 16.21 22.41 7.83
CA GLN A 85 15.21 23.27 7.21
C GLN A 85 14.24 23.85 8.24
N ALA A 86 13.82 23.04 9.20
CA ALA A 86 12.95 23.51 10.29
C ALA A 86 13.62 24.59 11.16
N LYS A 87 14.89 24.41 11.47
CA LYS A 87 15.69 25.45 12.17
C LYS A 87 15.73 26.75 11.33
N THR A 88 15.89 26.65 10.02
CA THR A 88 15.90 27.82 9.12
C THR A 88 14.56 28.57 9.12
N PHE A 89 13.44 27.85 9.24
CA PHE A 89 12.11 28.43 9.35
C PHE A 89 11.70 28.78 10.78
N GLN A 90 12.61 28.62 11.75
CA GLN A 90 12.34 28.89 13.18
C GLN A 90 11.09 28.18 13.70
N ILE A 91 10.91 26.91 13.25
CA ILE A 91 9.82 26.06 13.71
C ILE A 91 10.23 25.47 15.06
N GLU A 92 9.50 25.80 16.09
CA GLU A 92 9.69 25.29 17.45
C GLU A 92 8.42 24.56 17.90
N ILE A 93 8.58 23.40 18.50
CA ILE A 93 7.49 22.62 19.12
C ILE A 93 7.61 22.79 20.62
N ASP A 94 6.61 23.35 21.25
CA ASP A 94 6.61 23.54 22.68
C ASP A 94 6.35 22.24 23.48
N ASP A 95 6.76 22.20 24.73
CA ASP A 95 6.61 21.02 25.56
C ASP A 95 5.14 20.66 25.82
N LYS A 96 4.24 21.64 25.82
CA LYS A 96 2.82 21.41 25.97
C LYS A 96 2.24 20.65 24.77
N GLU A 97 2.62 21.01 23.53
CA GLU A 97 2.19 20.28 22.34
C GLU A 97 2.64 18.81 22.36
N ILE A 98 3.80 18.54 22.98
CA ILE A 98 4.34 17.17 23.14
C ILE A 98 3.53 16.43 24.19
N ASP A 99 3.27 17.08 25.34
CA ASP A 99 2.48 16.51 26.42
C ASP A 99 1.06 16.18 25.96
N ASP A 100 0.41 17.09 25.25
CA ASP A 100 -0.93 16.91 24.68
C ASP A 100 -0.94 15.69 23.74
N ALA A 101 0.06 15.56 22.85
CA ALA A 101 0.15 14.41 21.94
C ALA A 101 0.35 13.08 22.65
N ILE A 102 1.15 13.06 23.73
CA ILE A 102 1.35 11.85 24.54
C ILE A 102 0.07 11.48 25.29
N ASN A 103 -0.62 12.47 25.85
CA ASN A 103 -1.90 12.27 26.54
C ASN A 103 -2.96 11.70 25.56
N ASP A 104 -3.07 12.24 24.34
CA ASP A 104 -3.99 11.75 23.31
C ASP A 104 -3.72 10.26 23.00
N ILE A 105 -2.45 9.85 22.94
CA ILE A 105 -2.06 8.44 22.70
C ILE A 105 -2.46 7.58 23.90
N GLN A 106 -2.20 8.04 25.11
CA GLN A 106 -2.56 7.32 26.33
C GLN A 106 -4.08 7.14 26.44
N GLU A 107 -4.85 8.21 26.19
CA GLU A 107 -6.32 8.17 26.18
C GLU A 107 -6.88 7.23 25.12
N LYS A 108 -6.37 7.32 23.90
CA LYS A 108 -6.80 6.46 22.76
C LYS A 108 -6.61 4.97 23.04
N HIS A 109 -5.54 4.62 23.76
CA HIS A 109 -5.21 3.24 24.07
C HIS A 109 -5.60 2.84 25.50
N HIS A 110 -6.21 3.76 26.27
CA HIS A 110 -6.62 3.55 27.66
C HIS A 110 -5.45 3.18 28.59
N TYR A 111 -4.26 3.73 28.33
CA TYR A 111 -3.10 3.54 29.17
C TYR A 111 -3.04 4.57 30.30
N THR A 112 -2.74 4.12 31.51
CA THR A 112 -2.25 5.02 32.56
C THR A 112 -0.83 5.45 32.25
N LYS A 113 -0.35 6.50 32.89
CA LYS A 113 1.02 6.98 32.74
C LYS A 113 2.06 5.89 33.07
N ASP A 114 1.83 5.16 34.17
CA ASP A 114 2.73 4.11 34.63
C ASP A 114 2.77 2.92 33.66
N GLU A 115 1.61 2.51 33.11
CA GLU A 115 1.53 1.46 32.10
C GLU A 115 2.24 1.90 30.80
N PHE A 116 2.07 3.16 30.39
CA PHE A 116 2.74 3.69 29.22
C PHE A 116 4.26 3.70 29.39
N ASP A 117 4.77 4.13 30.55
CA ASP A 117 6.20 4.11 30.86
C ASP A 117 6.75 2.66 30.86
N GLN A 118 6.00 1.69 31.41
CA GLN A 118 6.38 0.27 31.36
C GLN A 118 6.43 -0.27 29.92
N ILE A 119 5.47 0.08 29.07
CA ILE A 119 5.46 -0.30 27.66
C ILE A 119 6.69 0.23 26.94
N LEU A 120 7.04 1.50 27.16
CA LEU A 120 8.24 2.10 26.56
C LEU A 120 9.51 1.38 27.01
N GLN A 121 9.63 1.06 28.31
CA GLN A 121 10.77 0.31 28.84
C GLN A 121 10.88 -1.10 28.26
N MET A 122 9.76 -1.81 28.08
CA MET A 122 9.75 -3.12 27.40
C MET A 122 10.18 -3.03 25.93
N GLN A 123 9.96 -1.89 25.29
CA GLN A 123 10.41 -1.60 23.92
C GLN A 123 11.86 -1.06 23.88
N GLY A 124 12.56 -1.01 25.02
CA GLY A 124 13.93 -0.50 25.11
C GLY A 124 14.04 1.01 24.95
N SER A 125 12.97 1.76 25.22
CA SER A 125 12.92 3.22 25.13
C SER A 125 12.56 3.87 26.47
N SER A 126 12.85 5.15 26.61
CA SER A 126 12.46 5.97 27.77
C SER A 126 11.42 7.01 27.35
N ILE A 127 10.69 7.56 28.35
CA ILE A 127 9.75 8.66 28.12
C ILE A 127 10.44 9.89 27.47
N ASN A 128 11.68 10.16 27.82
CA ASN A 128 12.42 11.28 27.23
C ASN A 128 12.75 11.04 25.76
N GLU A 129 13.20 9.83 25.39
CA GLU A 129 13.42 9.47 23.98
C GLU A 129 12.12 9.48 23.20
N TYR A 130 11.02 9.07 23.80
CA TYR A 130 9.71 9.13 23.18
C TYR A 130 9.25 10.57 22.95
N ARG A 131 9.47 11.47 23.93
CA ARG A 131 9.19 12.91 23.78
C ARG A 131 9.97 13.53 22.62
N GLU A 132 11.26 13.20 22.49
CA GLU A 132 12.09 13.65 21.36
C GLU A 132 11.57 13.10 20.04
N HIS A 133 11.13 11.85 20.01
CA HIS A 133 10.51 11.29 18.81
C HIS A 133 9.23 12.03 18.41
N ILE A 134 8.33 12.31 19.36
CA ILE A 134 7.12 13.12 19.12
C ILE A 134 7.48 14.53 18.64
N ARG A 135 8.49 15.17 19.26
CA ARG A 135 8.96 16.49 18.83
C ARG A 135 9.40 16.49 17.38
N LYS A 136 10.24 15.53 16.98
CA LYS A 136 10.70 15.38 15.60
C LYS A 136 9.55 15.13 14.62
N GLN A 137 8.61 14.28 14.97
CA GLN A 137 7.41 14.01 14.13
C GLN A 137 6.56 15.28 13.94
N LYS A 138 6.28 16.02 15.01
CA LYS A 138 5.50 17.26 14.92
C LYS A 138 6.21 18.33 14.08
N LEU A 139 7.51 18.50 14.32
CA LEU A 139 8.35 19.42 13.56
C LEU A 139 8.35 19.09 12.06
N GLN A 140 8.52 17.82 11.71
CA GLN A 140 8.45 17.36 10.33
C GLN A 140 7.05 17.61 9.73
N SER A 141 5.99 17.31 10.48
CA SER A 141 4.61 17.53 10.04
C SER A 141 4.30 19.00 9.77
N GLN A 142 4.72 19.91 10.67
CA GLN A 142 4.54 21.35 10.47
C GLN A 142 5.34 21.86 9.25
N LEU A 143 6.59 21.40 9.10
CA LEU A 143 7.41 21.79 7.96
C LEU A 143 6.80 21.29 6.65
N VAL A 144 6.34 20.04 6.58
CA VAL A 144 5.63 19.50 5.41
C VAL A 144 4.35 20.29 5.14
N GLY A 145 3.63 20.69 6.19
CA GLY A 145 2.47 21.59 6.09
C GLY A 145 2.83 22.89 5.33
N ILE A 146 3.90 23.53 5.72
CA ILE A 146 4.38 24.79 5.12
C ILE A 146 4.96 24.58 3.72
N MET A 147 5.82 23.59 3.55
CA MET A 147 6.61 23.43 2.32
C MET A 147 5.86 22.73 1.20
N VAL A 148 4.91 21.88 1.55
CA VAL A 148 4.22 20.98 0.62
C VAL A 148 2.73 21.23 0.60
N GLN A 149 2.03 20.99 1.73
CA GLN A 149 0.56 21.01 1.80
C GLN A 149 -0.04 22.35 1.39
N SER A 150 0.52 23.45 1.89
CA SER A 150 0.03 24.81 1.56
C SER A 150 0.08 25.16 0.07
N LYS A 151 0.84 24.40 -0.71
CA LYS A 151 1.06 24.61 -2.15
C LYS A 151 0.29 23.61 -3.02
N VAL A 152 -0.47 22.70 -2.41
CA VAL A 152 -1.29 21.73 -3.15
C VAL A 152 -2.71 22.28 -3.25
N VAL A 153 -3.11 22.59 -4.48
CA VAL A 153 -4.47 23.00 -4.81
C VAL A 153 -5.01 21.99 -5.83
N ILE A 154 -6.20 21.49 -5.58
CA ILE A 154 -6.97 20.66 -6.51
C ILE A 154 -8.17 21.48 -6.95
N THR A 155 -8.24 21.75 -8.24
CA THR A 155 -9.35 22.51 -8.84
C THR A 155 -10.44 21.57 -9.36
N ASP A 156 -11.63 22.09 -9.61
CA ASP A 156 -12.70 21.32 -10.24
C ASP A 156 -12.32 20.87 -11.66
N ASP A 157 -11.49 21.65 -12.36
CA ASP A 157 -10.95 21.27 -13.67
C ASP A 157 -9.99 20.06 -13.55
N ASP A 158 -9.17 19.99 -12.50
CA ASP A 158 -8.32 18.81 -12.25
C ASP A 158 -9.18 17.57 -12.03
N ILE A 159 -10.26 17.69 -11.24
CA ILE A 159 -11.18 16.58 -10.94
C ILE A 159 -11.88 16.12 -12.23
N LYS A 160 -12.40 17.07 -12.97
CA LYS A 160 -13.06 16.76 -14.26
C LYS A 160 -12.10 16.11 -15.25
N ALA A 161 -10.88 16.61 -15.40
CA ALA A 161 -9.89 16.05 -16.30
C ALA A 161 -9.52 14.60 -15.90
N TYR A 162 -9.39 14.33 -14.60
CA TYR A 162 -9.17 12.98 -14.10
C TYR A 162 -10.34 12.04 -14.44
N TYR A 163 -11.56 12.46 -14.12
CA TYR A 163 -12.78 11.70 -14.39
C TYR A 163 -12.91 11.39 -15.88
N ASP A 164 -12.73 12.39 -16.76
CA ASP A 164 -12.84 12.23 -18.21
C ASP A 164 -11.76 11.28 -18.77
N SER A 165 -10.58 11.26 -18.18
CA SER A 165 -9.49 10.36 -18.60
C SER A 165 -9.62 8.94 -18.06
N HIS A 166 -10.47 8.69 -17.05
CA HIS A 166 -10.71 7.40 -16.41
C HIS A 166 -12.18 6.97 -16.47
N LEU A 167 -12.90 7.39 -17.51
CA LEU A 167 -14.34 7.14 -17.67
C LEU A 167 -14.70 5.64 -17.52
N GLU A 168 -13.83 4.75 -17.97
CA GLU A 168 -14.07 3.30 -17.87
C GLU A 168 -14.19 2.81 -16.43
N GLU A 169 -13.55 3.49 -15.47
CA GLU A 169 -13.62 3.15 -14.04
C GLU A 169 -14.95 3.60 -13.43
N TYR A 170 -15.54 4.68 -13.97
CA TYR A 170 -16.75 5.32 -13.45
C TYR A 170 -18.02 4.99 -14.23
N GLN A 171 -17.89 4.33 -15.40
CA GLN A 171 -19.06 3.89 -16.15
C GLN A 171 -19.72 2.66 -15.51
N PRO A 172 -21.05 2.54 -15.59
CA PRO A 172 -21.73 1.34 -15.15
C PRO A 172 -21.20 0.12 -15.91
N LYS A 173 -20.83 -0.93 -15.17
CA LYS A 173 -20.42 -2.19 -15.79
C LYS A 173 -21.64 -3.00 -16.16
N THR A 174 -21.74 -3.34 -17.45
CA THR A 174 -22.79 -4.23 -17.92
C THR A 174 -22.41 -5.67 -17.62
N THR A 175 -23.22 -6.33 -16.82
CA THR A 175 -23.06 -7.74 -16.45
C THR A 175 -24.13 -8.57 -17.12
N TYR A 176 -23.70 -9.62 -17.82
CA TYR A 176 -24.55 -10.58 -18.49
C TYR A 176 -24.71 -11.82 -17.60
N HIS A 177 -25.94 -12.15 -17.22
CA HIS A 177 -26.27 -13.39 -16.56
C HIS A 177 -26.57 -14.43 -17.63
N LEU A 178 -25.68 -15.41 -17.72
CA LEU A 178 -25.65 -16.33 -18.85
C LEU A 178 -26.03 -17.75 -18.45
N ARG A 179 -26.72 -18.41 -19.35
CA ARG A 179 -26.88 -19.87 -19.38
C ARG A 179 -26.32 -20.43 -20.67
N THR A 180 -25.99 -21.72 -20.68
CA THR A 180 -25.45 -22.39 -21.87
C THR A 180 -26.01 -23.80 -22.05
N ILE A 181 -26.20 -24.21 -23.26
CA ILE A 181 -26.33 -25.62 -23.68
C ILE A 181 -25.05 -25.96 -24.42
N ILE A 182 -24.39 -27.05 -24.04
CA ILE A 182 -23.10 -27.43 -24.61
C ILE A 182 -23.08 -28.90 -25.02
N LYS A 183 -22.46 -29.15 -26.20
CA LYS A 183 -22.04 -30.47 -26.69
C LYS A 183 -20.53 -30.38 -27.02
N ARG A 184 -19.72 -31.13 -26.28
CA ARG A 184 -18.26 -31.09 -26.48
C ARG A 184 -17.81 -31.74 -27.77
N LEU A 185 -18.48 -32.83 -28.12
CA LEU A 185 -18.20 -33.50 -29.41
C LEU A 185 -18.85 -32.71 -30.56
N VAL A 186 -18.05 -32.32 -31.53
CA VAL A 186 -18.53 -31.65 -32.77
C VAL A 186 -18.73 -32.69 -33.87
N SER A 187 -19.98 -32.98 -34.20
CA SER A 187 -20.39 -33.91 -35.26
C SER A 187 -21.70 -33.43 -35.90
N ASP A 188 -22.07 -33.97 -37.06
CA ASP A 188 -23.35 -33.67 -37.70
C ASP A 188 -24.54 -34.05 -36.81
N GLN A 189 -24.42 -35.13 -36.03
CA GLN A 189 -25.42 -35.56 -35.07
C GLN A 189 -25.60 -34.53 -33.96
N THR A 190 -24.50 -34.12 -33.30
CA THR A 190 -24.56 -33.16 -32.19
C THR A 190 -25.03 -31.79 -32.67
N ARG A 191 -24.63 -31.37 -33.88
CA ARG A 191 -25.14 -30.15 -34.51
C ARG A 191 -26.67 -30.22 -34.72
N SER A 192 -27.20 -31.34 -35.27
CA SER A 192 -28.63 -31.54 -35.40
C SER A 192 -29.38 -31.54 -34.07
N GLU A 193 -28.76 -32.07 -33.01
CA GLU A 193 -29.34 -31.99 -31.65
C GLU A 193 -29.38 -30.55 -31.12
N MET A 194 -28.35 -29.75 -31.37
CA MET A 194 -28.32 -28.34 -30.99
C MET A 194 -29.34 -27.49 -31.79
N ASP A 195 -29.49 -27.76 -33.06
CA ASP A 195 -30.49 -27.09 -33.87
C ASP A 195 -31.94 -27.42 -33.42
N LYS A 196 -32.19 -28.68 -32.99
CA LYS A 196 -33.47 -29.07 -32.36
C LYS A 196 -33.69 -28.35 -31.03
N ALA A 197 -32.64 -28.26 -30.19
CA ALA A 197 -32.72 -27.54 -28.92
C ALA A 197 -33.13 -26.07 -29.17
N LEU A 198 -32.46 -25.41 -30.10
CA LEU A 198 -32.76 -24.02 -30.45
C LEU A 198 -34.19 -23.87 -31.02
N ALA A 199 -34.64 -24.80 -31.85
CA ALA A 199 -36.02 -24.80 -32.40
C ALA A 199 -37.07 -24.97 -31.27
N GLU A 200 -36.87 -25.89 -30.34
CA GLU A 200 -37.77 -26.07 -29.17
C GLU A 200 -37.83 -24.81 -28.32
N ILE A 201 -36.68 -24.16 -28.03
CA ILE A 201 -36.64 -22.89 -27.30
C ILE A 201 -37.44 -21.80 -28.04
N ASN A 202 -37.25 -21.69 -29.34
CA ASN A 202 -37.97 -20.69 -30.17
C ASN A 202 -39.49 -20.96 -30.26
N THR A 203 -39.93 -22.19 -29.99
CA THR A 203 -41.34 -22.55 -29.95
C THR A 203 -41.96 -22.51 -28.55
N GLY A 204 -41.22 -22.10 -27.53
CA GLY A 204 -41.72 -21.80 -26.19
C GLY A 204 -41.25 -22.75 -25.06
N THR A 205 -40.38 -23.72 -25.35
CA THR A 205 -39.70 -24.50 -24.31
C THR A 205 -38.76 -23.61 -23.52
N SER A 206 -38.77 -23.68 -22.22
CA SER A 206 -37.81 -22.89 -21.42
C SER A 206 -36.36 -23.32 -21.68
N PHE A 207 -35.44 -22.38 -21.59
CA PHE A 207 -34.03 -22.70 -21.75
C PHE A 207 -33.53 -23.74 -20.77
N GLU A 208 -34.05 -23.70 -19.53
CA GLU A 208 -33.68 -24.64 -18.50
C GLU A 208 -34.12 -26.08 -18.81
N GLU A 209 -35.34 -26.26 -19.38
CA GLU A 209 -35.83 -27.57 -19.83
C GLU A 209 -35.02 -28.08 -21.00
N ALA A 210 -34.70 -27.21 -21.98
CA ALA A 210 -33.87 -27.56 -23.12
C ALA A 210 -32.45 -27.94 -22.66
N ALA A 211 -31.88 -27.21 -21.70
CA ALA A 211 -30.56 -27.53 -21.10
C ALA A 211 -30.54 -28.89 -20.43
N LYS A 212 -31.59 -29.24 -19.66
CA LYS A 212 -31.72 -30.57 -19.03
C LYS A 212 -31.79 -31.71 -20.08
N LYS A 213 -32.38 -31.45 -21.21
CA LYS A 213 -32.56 -32.44 -22.28
C LYS A 213 -31.34 -32.59 -23.18
N TYR A 214 -30.69 -31.49 -23.50
CA TYR A 214 -29.68 -31.43 -24.56
C TYR A 214 -28.24 -31.15 -24.10
N SER A 215 -28.06 -30.51 -22.93
CA SER A 215 -26.72 -30.14 -22.46
C SER A 215 -25.96 -31.30 -21.81
N GLU A 216 -24.66 -31.23 -21.85
CA GLU A 216 -23.77 -32.12 -21.10
C GLU A 216 -23.42 -31.56 -19.71
N PRO A 217 -23.06 -32.42 -18.72
CA PRO A 217 -22.60 -31.93 -17.41
C PRO A 217 -21.38 -31.00 -17.52
N PRO A 218 -21.27 -30.01 -16.63
CA PRO A 218 -22.16 -29.71 -15.49
C PRO A 218 -23.40 -28.86 -15.85
N PHE A 219 -23.61 -28.52 -17.11
CA PHE A 219 -24.65 -27.57 -17.54
C PHE A 219 -26.01 -28.23 -17.81
N ASN A 220 -26.16 -29.53 -17.57
CA ASN A 220 -27.42 -30.26 -17.76
C ASN A 220 -28.46 -30.01 -16.65
N GLU A 221 -28.15 -29.21 -15.63
CA GLU A 221 -29.09 -28.81 -14.56
C GLU A 221 -29.63 -27.38 -14.77
N GLY A 222 -30.10 -27.08 -15.97
CA GLY A 222 -30.65 -25.76 -16.31
C GLY A 222 -29.69 -24.79 -16.97
N GLY A 223 -28.47 -25.24 -17.27
CA GLY A 223 -27.51 -24.51 -18.11
C GLY A 223 -26.81 -23.31 -17.46
N LEU A 224 -26.90 -23.14 -16.13
CA LEU A 224 -26.31 -21.97 -15.48
C LEU A 224 -24.81 -21.87 -15.76
N LEU A 225 -24.40 -20.77 -16.41
CA LEU A 225 -23.00 -20.47 -16.71
C LEU A 225 -22.41 -19.50 -15.69
N GLY A 226 -23.19 -18.49 -15.29
CA GLY A 226 -22.76 -17.46 -14.34
C GLY A 226 -23.00 -16.04 -14.83
N SER A 227 -22.40 -15.10 -14.10
CA SER A 227 -22.49 -13.67 -14.39
C SER A 227 -21.13 -13.13 -14.81
N TYR A 228 -21.06 -12.47 -15.96
CA TYR A 228 -19.82 -12.02 -16.57
C TYR A 228 -19.98 -10.64 -17.19
N THR A 229 -18.93 -9.85 -17.13
CA THR A 229 -18.77 -8.69 -18.01
C THR A 229 -18.18 -9.16 -19.35
N LEU A 230 -18.30 -8.34 -20.41
CA LEU A 230 -17.86 -8.76 -21.76
C LEU A 230 -16.35 -9.07 -21.78
N ASP A 231 -15.53 -8.29 -21.10
CA ASP A 231 -14.07 -8.46 -21.01
C ASP A 231 -13.63 -9.79 -20.36
N GLN A 232 -14.49 -10.42 -19.57
CA GLN A 232 -14.23 -11.73 -18.97
C GLN A 232 -14.53 -12.92 -19.88
N LEU A 233 -15.12 -12.68 -21.04
CA LEU A 233 -15.56 -13.69 -21.98
C LEU A 233 -14.63 -13.77 -23.19
N SER A 234 -14.57 -14.95 -23.84
CA SER A 234 -13.85 -15.08 -25.10
C SER A 234 -14.47 -14.21 -26.20
N ILE A 235 -13.65 -13.74 -27.14
CA ILE A 235 -14.11 -12.87 -28.23
C ILE A 235 -15.27 -13.48 -29.03
N GLN A 236 -15.30 -14.81 -29.16
CA GLN A 236 -16.38 -15.53 -29.85
C GLN A 236 -17.69 -15.38 -29.08
N ILE A 237 -17.67 -15.55 -27.75
CA ILE A 237 -18.84 -15.39 -26.87
C ILE A 237 -19.26 -13.93 -26.84
N GLN A 238 -18.32 -12.98 -26.68
CA GLN A 238 -18.64 -11.55 -26.74
C GLN A 238 -19.43 -11.16 -27.99
N ASN A 239 -18.93 -11.58 -29.16
CA ASN A 239 -19.57 -11.27 -30.43
C ASN A 239 -20.96 -11.90 -30.55
N ALA A 240 -21.18 -13.05 -29.94
CA ALA A 240 -22.45 -13.76 -30.00
C ALA A 240 -23.52 -13.16 -29.09
N ILE A 241 -23.15 -12.51 -27.97
CA ILE A 241 -24.12 -12.02 -26.97
C ILE A 241 -24.25 -10.51 -26.96
N ARG A 242 -23.30 -9.76 -27.54
CA ARG A 242 -23.26 -8.30 -27.46
C ARG A 242 -24.58 -7.62 -27.85
N ASP A 243 -25.24 -8.11 -28.90
CA ASP A 243 -26.46 -7.54 -29.45
C ASP A 243 -27.73 -8.26 -28.97
N LEU A 244 -27.58 -9.26 -28.08
CA LEU A 244 -28.72 -10.01 -27.55
C LEU A 244 -29.40 -9.20 -26.41
N GLN A 245 -30.73 -9.34 -26.39
CA GLN A 245 -31.53 -8.82 -25.28
C GLN A 245 -31.73 -9.87 -24.18
N SER A 246 -32.08 -9.42 -22.98
CA SER A 246 -32.50 -10.35 -21.92
C SER A 246 -33.63 -11.25 -22.40
N GLY A 247 -33.55 -12.53 -22.10
CA GLY A 247 -34.51 -13.54 -22.51
C GLY A 247 -34.29 -14.11 -23.91
N THR A 248 -33.17 -13.82 -24.60
CA THR A 248 -32.89 -14.33 -25.97
C THR A 248 -31.66 -15.22 -26.04
N CYS A 249 -31.62 -16.08 -27.05
CA CYS A 249 -30.54 -17.03 -27.31
C CYS A 249 -29.66 -16.61 -28.46
N SER A 250 -28.40 -17.03 -28.41
CA SER A 250 -27.51 -17.01 -29.59
C SER A 250 -27.88 -18.10 -30.58
N PRO A 251 -27.46 -17.99 -31.85
CA PRO A 251 -27.36 -19.15 -32.75
C PRO A 251 -26.46 -20.24 -32.16
N VAL A 252 -26.45 -21.43 -32.75
CA VAL A 252 -25.48 -22.48 -32.44
C VAL A 252 -24.09 -22.02 -32.81
N LEU A 253 -23.21 -21.89 -31.79
CA LEU A 253 -21.83 -21.46 -31.92
C LEU A 253 -20.89 -22.66 -31.85
N GLN A 254 -19.82 -22.61 -32.64
CA GLN A 254 -18.73 -23.53 -32.48
C GLN A 254 -17.59 -22.81 -31.76
N THR A 255 -17.25 -23.27 -30.57
CA THR A 255 -16.17 -22.72 -29.71
C THR A 255 -15.11 -23.79 -29.49
N ASP A 256 -14.02 -23.41 -28.81
CA ASP A 256 -12.97 -24.35 -28.40
C ASP A 256 -13.48 -25.43 -27.43
N GLN A 257 -14.63 -25.20 -26.76
CA GLN A 257 -15.27 -26.16 -25.85
C GLN A 257 -16.28 -27.07 -26.56
N GLY A 258 -16.61 -26.84 -27.86
CA GLY A 258 -17.59 -27.59 -28.61
C GLY A 258 -18.70 -26.71 -29.20
N LEU A 259 -19.87 -27.29 -29.42
CA LEU A 259 -21.07 -26.56 -29.86
C LEU A 259 -21.78 -25.99 -28.65
N GLN A 260 -22.14 -24.71 -28.70
CA GLN A 260 -22.82 -24.00 -27.63
C GLN A 260 -24.02 -23.18 -28.14
N ILE A 261 -25.06 -23.10 -27.31
CA ILE A 261 -26.09 -22.07 -27.40
C ILE A 261 -26.03 -21.29 -26.12
N LEU A 262 -25.87 -19.98 -26.22
CA LEU A 262 -25.85 -19.08 -25.07
C LEU A 262 -27.22 -18.42 -24.90
N PHE A 263 -27.66 -18.28 -23.67
CA PHE A 263 -28.88 -17.57 -23.32
C PHE A 263 -28.55 -16.42 -22.39
N VAL A 264 -28.97 -15.24 -22.75
CA VAL A 264 -28.87 -14.05 -21.89
C VAL A 264 -30.10 -14.00 -21.02
N GLU A 265 -29.98 -14.53 -19.80
CA GLU A 265 -31.09 -14.57 -18.86
C GLU A 265 -31.48 -13.15 -18.40
N LYS A 266 -30.48 -12.35 -18.06
CA LYS A 266 -30.63 -10.97 -17.61
C LYS A 266 -29.38 -10.16 -17.93
N ILE A 267 -29.58 -8.88 -18.24
CA ILE A 267 -28.52 -7.90 -18.33
C ILE A 267 -28.73 -6.91 -17.18
N THR A 268 -27.71 -6.72 -16.35
CA THR A 268 -27.71 -5.75 -15.28
C THR A 268 -26.62 -4.70 -15.54
N GLN A 269 -26.89 -3.48 -15.16
CA GLN A 269 -25.88 -2.44 -15.08
C GLN A 269 -25.71 -2.09 -13.61
N GLU A 270 -24.52 -2.32 -13.09
CA GLU A 270 -24.20 -2.07 -11.68
C GLU A 270 -22.95 -1.22 -11.57
N GLY A 271 -22.88 -0.46 -10.50
CA GLY A 271 -21.82 0.51 -10.32
C GLY A 271 -22.04 1.72 -11.23
N GLY A 272 -20.96 2.37 -11.53
CA GLY A 272 -20.96 3.68 -12.17
C GLY A 272 -21.18 4.78 -11.15
N GLN A 273 -20.43 5.85 -11.33
CA GLN A 273 -20.54 7.06 -10.52
C GLN A 273 -20.50 8.25 -11.45
N SER A 274 -21.43 9.16 -11.25
CA SER A 274 -21.37 10.46 -11.89
C SER A 274 -20.15 11.25 -11.42
N LEU A 275 -19.74 12.25 -12.16
CA LEU A 275 -18.68 13.17 -11.75
C LEU A 275 -18.94 13.74 -10.36
N GLU A 276 -20.20 14.08 -10.02
CA GLU A 276 -20.57 14.63 -8.74
C GLU A 276 -20.35 13.63 -7.59
N GLU A 277 -20.75 12.37 -7.80
CA GLU A 277 -20.58 11.29 -6.82
C GLU A 277 -19.10 10.92 -6.62
N ALA A 278 -18.31 10.87 -7.68
CA ALA A 278 -16.89 10.54 -7.64
C ALA A 278 -16.00 11.71 -7.22
N SER A 279 -16.49 12.94 -7.23
CA SER A 279 -15.70 14.17 -7.07
C SER A 279 -14.85 14.18 -5.79
N ASN A 280 -15.40 13.77 -4.65
CA ASN A 280 -14.70 13.79 -3.38
C ASN A 280 -13.56 12.76 -3.37
N ASP A 281 -13.79 11.56 -3.89
CA ASP A 281 -12.79 10.49 -3.93
C ASP A 281 -11.65 10.85 -4.90
N ILE A 282 -11.99 11.40 -6.06
CA ILE A 282 -11.01 11.90 -7.03
C ILE A 282 -10.19 13.04 -6.41
N LYS A 283 -10.85 13.99 -5.73
CA LYS A 283 -10.15 15.10 -5.08
C LYS A 283 -9.16 14.60 -4.04
N GLN A 284 -9.54 13.62 -3.24
CA GLN A 284 -8.67 13.03 -2.23
C GLN A 284 -7.49 12.29 -2.89
N LEU A 285 -7.73 11.51 -3.93
CA LEU A 285 -6.71 10.81 -4.70
C LEU A 285 -5.71 11.78 -5.33
N LEU A 286 -6.20 12.81 -6.01
CA LEU A 286 -5.36 13.83 -6.63
C LEU A 286 -4.56 14.62 -5.60
N TYR A 287 -5.17 14.94 -4.45
CA TYR A 287 -4.49 15.60 -3.35
C TYR A 287 -3.32 14.75 -2.83
N GLN A 288 -3.55 13.48 -2.54
CA GLN A 288 -2.50 12.56 -2.07
C GLN A 288 -1.37 12.44 -3.10
N THR A 289 -1.72 12.23 -4.37
CA THR A 289 -0.74 12.13 -5.46
C THR A 289 0.10 13.40 -5.62
N LYS A 290 -0.54 14.58 -5.64
CA LYS A 290 0.18 15.86 -5.72
C LYS A 290 1.03 16.14 -4.47
N MET A 291 0.56 15.72 -3.31
CA MET A 291 1.30 15.81 -2.05
C MET A 291 2.60 15.01 -2.12
N GLU A 292 2.51 13.75 -2.52
CA GLU A 292 3.66 12.85 -2.65
C GLU A 292 4.67 13.39 -3.67
N GLN A 293 4.21 13.77 -4.86
CA GLN A 293 5.07 14.36 -5.89
C GLN A 293 5.79 15.61 -5.40
N ARG A 294 5.09 16.52 -4.71
CA ARG A 294 5.69 17.74 -4.17
C ARG A 294 6.66 17.47 -3.04
N TYR A 295 6.34 16.49 -2.18
CA TYR A 295 7.24 16.07 -1.11
C TYR A 295 8.55 15.53 -1.67
N HIS A 296 8.50 14.62 -2.65
CA HIS A 296 9.69 14.10 -3.30
C HIS A 296 10.50 15.22 -4.00
N ALA A 297 9.84 16.09 -4.75
CA ALA A 297 10.50 17.20 -5.41
C ALA A 297 11.18 18.16 -4.42
N TRP A 298 10.54 18.42 -3.28
CA TRP A 298 11.11 19.25 -2.22
C TRP A 298 12.33 18.59 -1.57
N ILE A 299 12.27 17.30 -1.23
CA ILE A 299 13.40 16.55 -0.67
C ILE A 299 14.57 16.50 -1.67
N ASP A 300 14.30 16.27 -2.95
CA ASP A 300 15.32 16.26 -3.99
C ASP A 300 15.99 17.64 -4.14
N ASP A 301 15.22 18.71 -4.03
CA ASP A 301 15.74 20.07 -4.05
C ASP A 301 16.63 20.35 -2.82
N LEU A 302 16.22 19.91 -1.63
CA LEU A 302 17.04 19.97 -0.42
C LEU A 302 18.35 19.20 -0.59
N LYS A 303 18.31 17.98 -1.10
CA LYS A 303 19.53 17.17 -1.36
C LYS A 303 20.46 17.85 -2.36
N LYS A 304 19.93 18.40 -3.45
CA LYS A 304 20.74 19.12 -4.48
C LYS A 304 21.43 20.38 -3.95
N LYS A 305 20.79 21.06 -3.01
CA LYS A 305 21.32 22.29 -2.41
C LYS A 305 22.27 22.06 -1.23
N SER A 306 22.38 20.82 -0.77
CA SER A 306 23.14 20.44 0.41
C SER A 306 24.45 19.74 0.07
N HIS A 307 25.46 19.93 0.93
CA HIS A 307 26.68 19.16 0.86
C HIS A 307 26.50 17.84 1.61
N ILE A 308 26.40 16.74 0.87
CA ILE A 308 26.23 15.40 1.43
C ILE A 308 27.44 14.56 1.07
N LYS A 309 28.14 14.02 2.09
CA LYS A 309 29.29 13.12 1.92
C LYS A 309 29.07 11.87 2.79
N ILE A 310 28.88 10.73 2.14
CA ILE A 310 28.85 9.42 2.81
C ILE A 310 30.31 8.99 3.02
N ILE A 311 30.61 8.46 4.20
CA ILE A 311 31.93 8.01 4.64
C ILE A 311 31.89 6.49 4.70
N ASP A 312 32.73 5.83 3.91
CA ASP A 312 32.85 4.37 3.84
C ASP A 312 33.57 3.77 5.06
#